data_f58b81db8dc167afda237d24d00f9f0a
#
_entry.id   f58b81db8dc167afda237d24d00f9f0a
#
_cell.length_a   1.000
_cell.length_b   1.000
_cell.length_c   1.000
_cell.angle_alpha   90.00
_cell.angle_beta   90.00
_cell.angle_gamma   90.00
#
_symmetry.space_group_name_H-M   'P 1'
#
loop_
_entity.id
_entity.type
_entity.pdbx_description
1 polymer ?
#
loop_
_entity_poly.entity_id
_entity_poly.type
_entity_poly.pdbx_seq_one_letter_code
_entity_poly.pdbx_strand_id
1 'polypeptide(L)'
;MNAIPQPFEFWQDRRMPYVETRRSCFSRTCYKSHSHPTFSIGAVDEGNSIFKSSFSTAQEISAGTLVIVPAHIEHSCNPKPNMAWSYQMLHLDLTWLSQLYSEFQQQGFDLHLPQHKPIIIKDETLYKAFTEMNKTLFDTQKLILEKEQALFDCLIDLLLPHFILEEIQKPQYLYRDFLDLINVITSSEDFISLEVLAQQIGMSRYAIIRLFKANVG
;
A
#
# COMPACT_ATOMS: atom_id res chain seq x y z
N MET A 1 22.86 8.31 -18.31
CA MET A 1 22.56 7.05 -19.03
C MET A 1 21.22 6.56 -18.46
N ASN A 2 20.16 6.59 -19.27
CA ASN A 2 18.88 6.03 -18.82
C ASN A 2 19.05 4.52 -18.78
N ALA A 3 18.93 3.94 -17.58
CA ALA A 3 18.96 2.50 -17.41
C ALA A 3 17.79 1.90 -18.23
N ILE A 4 18.07 0.85 -19.01
CA ILE A 4 17.02 0.09 -19.68
C ILE A 4 16.11 -0.49 -18.58
N PRO A 5 14.80 -0.23 -18.60
CA PRO A 5 13.89 -0.78 -17.59
C PRO A 5 14.05 -2.30 -17.50
N GLN A 6 14.30 -2.82 -16.32
CA GLN A 6 14.33 -4.25 -16.10
C GLN A 6 12.93 -4.82 -16.40
N PRO A 7 12.79 -5.92 -17.12
CA PRO A 7 11.49 -6.47 -17.49
C PRO A 7 10.68 -6.93 -16.26
N PHE A 8 11.34 -7.18 -15.16
CA PHE A 8 10.74 -7.55 -13.87
C PHE A 8 11.63 -7.07 -12.72
N GLU A 9 11.02 -6.42 -11.75
CA GLU A 9 11.67 -5.98 -10.52
C GLU A 9 10.84 -6.47 -9.33
N PHE A 10 11.52 -6.85 -8.26
CA PHE A 10 10.93 -7.30 -7.02
C PHE A 10 11.61 -6.61 -5.84
N TRP A 11 10.82 -6.18 -4.86
CA TRP A 11 11.30 -5.61 -3.62
C TRP A 11 10.60 -6.26 -2.42
N GLN A 12 11.41 -6.62 -1.44
CA GLN A 12 11.04 -7.05 -0.10
C GLN A 12 12.18 -6.70 0.85
N ASP A 13 11.87 -6.33 2.09
CA ASP A 13 12.86 -6.04 3.14
C ASP A 13 12.48 -6.79 4.43
N ARG A 14 13.47 -7.40 5.08
CA ARG A 14 13.27 -8.14 6.35
C ARG A 14 12.75 -7.26 7.49
N ARG A 15 12.98 -5.95 7.41
CA ARG A 15 12.47 -4.96 8.37
C ARG A 15 11.01 -4.59 8.13
N MET A 16 10.48 -4.89 6.93
CA MET A 16 9.08 -4.73 6.56
C MET A 16 8.53 -6.08 6.01
N PRO A 17 8.51 -7.16 6.80
CA PRO A 17 8.17 -8.49 6.31
C PRO A 17 6.71 -8.64 5.87
N TYR A 18 5.88 -7.66 6.20
CA TYR A 18 4.45 -7.61 5.94
C TYR A 18 4.08 -7.05 4.56
N VAL A 19 5.07 -6.62 3.78
CA VAL A 19 4.86 -6.05 2.45
C VAL A 19 5.91 -6.54 1.46
N GLU A 20 5.45 -6.85 0.26
CA GLU A 20 6.28 -7.05 -0.91
C GLU A 20 5.67 -6.35 -2.12
N THR A 21 6.50 -5.94 -3.05
CA THR A 21 6.05 -5.32 -4.29
C THR A 21 6.87 -5.76 -5.48
N ARG A 22 6.23 -5.73 -6.65
CA ARG A 22 6.87 -6.05 -7.93
C ARG A 22 6.40 -5.09 -9.02
N ARG A 23 7.27 -4.90 -10.01
CA ARG A 23 6.96 -4.18 -11.25
C ARG A 23 7.30 -5.04 -12.45
N SER A 24 6.51 -4.95 -13.48
CA SER A 24 6.77 -5.64 -14.74
C SER A 24 6.54 -4.70 -15.92
N CYS A 25 7.52 -4.59 -16.81
CA CYS A 25 7.46 -3.76 -18.01
C CYS A 25 7.27 -4.64 -19.26
N PHE A 26 6.34 -4.24 -20.12
CA PHE A 26 6.06 -4.89 -21.42
C PHE A 26 5.81 -6.41 -21.31
N SER A 27 5.14 -6.84 -20.24
CA SER A 27 4.83 -8.26 -20.03
C SER A 27 3.78 -8.75 -21.00
N ARG A 28 4.04 -9.93 -21.59
CA ARG A 28 3.08 -10.73 -22.37
C ARG A 28 2.64 -11.99 -21.62
N THR A 29 3.09 -12.14 -20.39
CA THR A 29 2.78 -13.31 -19.56
C THR A 29 1.29 -13.36 -19.28
N CYS A 30 0.70 -14.54 -19.53
CA CYS A 30 -0.68 -14.83 -19.17
C CYS A 30 -0.72 -15.77 -17.96
N TYR A 31 -1.51 -15.40 -16.98
CA TYR A 31 -1.69 -16.15 -15.74
C TYR A 31 -3.00 -16.93 -15.78
N LYS A 32 -2.97 -18.15 -15.31
CA LYS A 32 -4.20 -18.89 -14.98
C LYS A 32 -4.90 -18.18 -13.81
N SER A 33 -6.19 -18.42 -13.66
CA SER A 33 -6.92 -17.95 -12.47
C SER A 33 -6.26 -18.51 -11.21
N HIS A 34 -5.99 -17.66 -10.24
CA HIS A 34 -5.28 -17.95 -9.00
C HIS A 34 -5.73 -17.01 -7.88
N SER A 35 -5.36 -17.35 -6.66
CA SER A 35 -5.58 -16.50 -5.49
C SER A 35 -4.29 -16.37 -4.66
N HIS A 36 -4.21 -15.32 -3.85
CA HIS A 36 -3.11 -15.09 -2.92
C HIS A 36 -3.62 -15.09 -1.47
N PRO A 37 -2.81 -15.52 -0.49
CA PRO A 37 -3.16 -15.36 0.93
C PRO A 37 -3.04 -13.92 1.40
N THR A 38 -2.46 -13.04 0.58
CA THR A 38 -2.22 -11.62 0.86
C THR A 38 -3.34 -10.74 0.32
N PHE A 39 -3.54 -9.58 0.93
CA PHE A 39 -4.30 -8.48 0.35
C PHE A 39 -3.45 -7.82 -0.74
N SER A 40 -4.01 -7.64 -1.92
CA SER A 40 -3.23 -7.20 -3.09
C SER A 40 -3.78 -5.92 -3.69
N ILE A 41 -2.89 -5.03 -4.12
CA ILE A 41 -3.21 -3.81 -4.86
C ILE A 41 -2.37 -3.81 -6.13
N GLY A 42 -3.04 -3.81 -7.29
CA GLY A 42 -2.40 -3.73 -8.60
C GLY A 42 -2.61 -2.36 -9.25
N ALA A 43 -1.65 -1.89 -10.02
CA ALA A 43 -1.75 -0.71 -10.87
C ALA A 43 -1.35 -1.05 -12.29
N VAL A 44 -2.11 -0.58 -13.27
CA VAL A 44 -1.73 -0.68 -14.70
C VAL A 44 -0.97 0.58 -15.10
N ASP A 45 0.29 0.44 -15.53
CA ASP A 45 1.15 1.56 -15.94
C ASP A 45 1.02 1.85 -17.43
N GLU A 46 0.99 0.80 -18.26
CA GLU A 46 0.89 0.92 -19.71
C GLU A 46 0.09 -0.24 -20.31
N GLY A 47 -0.55 0.05 -21.44
CA GLY A 47 -1.34 -0.94 -22.16
C GLY A 47 -2.68 -1.23 -21.49
N ASN A 48 -3.26 -2.37 -21.84
CA ASN A 48 -4.55 -2.82 -21.33
C ASN A 48 -4.45 -4.27 -20.87
N SER A 49 -5.22 -4.60 -19.85
CA SER A 49 -5.37 -5.96 -19.35
C SER A 49 -6.83 -6.32 -19.17
N ILE A 50 -7.14 -7.60 -19.23
CA ILE A 50 -8.46 -8.14 -18.93
C ILE A 50 -8.41 -8.70 -17.52
N PHE A 51 -9.09 -8.01 -16.60
CA PHE A 51 -9.30 -8.48 -15.23
C PHE A 51 -10.52 -9.41 -15.17
N LYS A 52 -10.37 -10.54 -14.53
CA LYS A 52 -11.45 -11.50 -14.24
C LYS A 52 -11.38 -11.90 -12.77
N SER A 53 -12.51 -12.08 -12.14
CA SER A 53 -12.61 -12.66 -10.79
C SER A 53 -13.83 -13.56 -10.68
N SER A 54 -13.91 -14.34 -9.60
CA SER A 54 -15.10 -15.15 -9.27
C SER A 54 -16.35 -14.30 -9.02
N PHE A 55 -16.21 -12.98 -8.84
CA PHE A 55 -17.30 -12.04 -8.50
C PHE A 55 -17.70 -11.12 -9.64
N SER A 56 -16.98 -11.12 -10.75
CA SER A 56 -17.26 -10.20 -11.86
C SER A 56 -16.99 -10.84 -13.21
N THR A 57 -17.75 -10.42 -14.21
CA THR A 57 -17.43 -10.68 -15.60
C THR A 57 -16.10 -10.05 -15.98
N ALA A 58 -15.51 -10.52 -17.08
CA ALA A 58 -14.27 -9.96 -17.61
C ALA A 58 -14.40 -8.44 -17.85
N GLN A 59 -13.51 -7.66 -17.26
CA GLN A 59 -13.47 -6.21 -17.40
C GLN A 59 -12.13 -5.77 -17.99
N GLU A 60 -12.17 -4.87 -18.96
CA GLU A 60 -10.96 -4.25 -19.47
C GLU A 60 -10.50 -3.15 -18.54
N ILE A 61 -9.24 -3.22 -18.11
CA ILE A 61 -8.55 -2.23 -17.33
C ILE A 61 -7.38 -1.64 -18.13
N SER A 62 -7.14 -0.35 -18.01
CA SER A 62 -6.15 0.40 -18.79
C SER A 62 -5.19 1.16 -17.87
N ALA A 63 -4.17 1.76 -18.46
CA ALA A 63 -3.23 2.63 -17.75
C ALA A 63 -3.94 3.62 -16.81
N GLY A 64 -3.40 3.80 -15.61
CA GLY A 64 -3.97 4.63 -14.54
C GLY A 64 -5.08 3.93 -13.71
N THR A 65 -5.35 2.64 -13.95
CA THR A 65 -6.34 1.88 -13.17
C THR A 65 -5.65 1.16 -12.01
N LEU A 66 -6.24 1.28 -10.81
CA LEU A 66 -5.90 0.47 -9.65
C LEU A 66 -6.92 -0.68 -9.48
N VAL A 67 -6.45 -1.82 -9.03
CA VAL A 67 -7.28 -2.98 -8.71
C VAL A 67 -6.93 -3.48 -7.32
N ILE A 68 -7.88 -3.43 -6.41
CA ILE A 68 -7.76 -4.01 -5.07
C ILE A 68 -8.35 -5.41 -5.09
N VAL A 69 -7.57 -6.40 -4.67
CA VAL A 69 -8.00 -7.80 -4.62
C VAL A 69 -7.83 -8.30 -3.17
N PRO A 70 -8.94 -8.59 -2.47
CA PRO A 70 -8.89 -9.19 -1.15
C PRO A 70 -8.18 -10.54 -1.15
N ALA A 71 -7.65 -10.95 0.01
CA ALA A 71 -7.02 -12.26 0.17
C ALA A 71 -7.97 -13.40 -0.23
N HIS A 72 -7.42 -14.46 -0.80
CA HIS A 72 -8.11 -15.68 -1.22
C HIS A 72 -9.16 -15.53 -2.34
N ILE A 73 -9.29 -14.34 -2.93
CA ILE A 73 -10.20 -14.14 -4.06
C ILE A 73 -9.53 -14.61 -5.36
N GLU A 74 -10.19 -15.54 -6.03
CA GLU A 74 -9.74 -16.06 -7.31
C GLU A 74 -9.87 -15.01 -8.41
N HIS A 75 -8.76 -14.76 -9.10
CA HIS A 75 -8.69 -13.73 -10.15
C HIS A 75 -7.60 -14.03 -11.18
N SER A 76 -7.66 -13.30 -12.29
CA SER A 76 -6.57 -13.23 -13.27
C SER A 76 -6.54 -11.85 -13.92
N CYS A 77 -5.32 -11.42 -14.29
CA CYS A 77 -5.06 -10.19 -15.00
C CYS A 77 -4.14 -10.49 -16.19
N ASN A 78 -4.65 -10.38 -17.40
CA ASN A 78 -3.92 -10.81 -18.60
C ASN A 78 -4.02 -9.77 -19.71
N PRO A 79 -2.93 -9.49 -20.44
CA PRO A 79 -3.01 -8.64 -21.63
C PRO A 79 -3.91 -9.30 -22.69
N LYS A 80 -4.44 -8.49 -23.60
CA LYS A 80 -5.11 -9.00 -24.78
C LYS A 80 -4.14 -9.81 -25.64
N PRO A 81 -4.63 -10.77 -26.44
CA PRO A 81 -3.78 -11.56 -27.34
C PRO A 81 -2.85 -10.66 -28.18
N ASN A 82 -1.57 -11.01 -28.23
CA ASN A 82 -0.51 -10.29 -28.92
C ASN A 82 -0.20 -8.87 -28.39
N MET A 83 -0.78 -8.47 -27.28
CA MET A 83 -0.50 -7.21 -26.60
C MET A 83 0.47 -7.43 -25.44
N ALA A 84 1.10 -6.35 -25.00
CA ALA A 84 1.90 -6.29 -23.77
C ALA A 84 1.34 -5.22 -22.85
N TRP A 85 1.61 -5.35 -21.58
CA TRP A 85 1.24 -4.35 -20.56
C TRP A 85 2.32 -4.20 -19.51
N SER A 86 2.34 -3.06 -18.87
CA SER A 86 3.20 -2.77 -17.72
C SER A 86 2.35 -2.59 -16.49
N TYR A 87 2.81 -3.10 -15.36
CA TYR A 87 2.03 -3.08 -14.12
C TYR A 87 2.90 -3.11 -12.86
N GLN A 88 2.32 -2.68 -11.78
CA GLN A 88 2.85 -2.80 -10.42
C GLN A 88 1.90 -3.66 -9.57
N MET A 89 2.45 -4.41 -8.63
CA MET A 89 1.67 -5.21 -7.67
C MET A 89 2.27 -5.07 -6.28
N LEU A 90 1.44 -4.72 -5.33
CA LEU A 90 1.73 -4.71 -3.90
C LEU A 90 0.97 -5.86 -3.23
N HIS A 91 1.65 -6.60 -2.35
CA HIS A 91 1.05 -7.64 -1.54
C HIS A 91 1.28 -7.33 -0.07
N LEU A 92 0.22 -7.36 0.74
CA LEU A 92 0.24 -7.06 2.15
C LEU A 92 -0.17 -8.29 2.96
N ASP A 93 0.58 -8.57 4.02
CA ASP A 93 0.19 -9.59 5.00
C ASP A 93 -1.15 -9.25 5.63
N LEU A 94 -2.07 -10.22 5.64
CA LEU A 94 -3.44 -9.99 6.10
C LEU A 94 -3.51 -9.77 7.61
N THR A 95 -2.64 -10.42 8.39
CA THR A 95 -2.60 -10.27 9.85
C THR A 95 -2.13 -8.87 10.22
N TRP A 96 -1.05 -8.42 9.60
CA TRP A 96 -0.55 -7.05 9.77
C TRP A 96 -1.59 -6.00 9.36
N LEU A 97 -2.24 -6.19 8.21
CA LEU A 97 -3.27 -5.26 7.73
C LEU A 97 -4.47 -5.21 8.69
N SER A 98 -4.88 -6.35 9.25
CA SER A 98 -5.96 -6.41 10.24
C SER A 98 -5.58 -5.72 11.55
N GLN A 99 -4.32 -5.82 11.99
CA GLN A 99 -3.83 -5.08 13.15
C GLN A 99 -3.85 -3.57 12.90
N LEU A 100 -3.37 -3.13 11.73
CA LEU A 100 -3.44 -1.72 11.33
C LEU A 100 -4.89 -1.20 11.36
N TYR A 101 -5.84 -1.98 10.86
CA TYR A 101 -7.27 -1.64 10.91
C TYR A 101 -7.79 -1.53 12.35
N SER A 102 -7.40 -2.44 13.22
CA SER A 102 -7.77 -2.37 14.63
C SER A 102 -7.25 -1.09 15.30
N GLU A 103 -6.06 -0.63 14.94
CA GLU A 103 -5.52 0.64 15.42
C GLU A 103 -6.35 1.84 14.92
N PHE A 104 -6.81 1.83 13.68
CA PHE A 104 -7.72 2.85 13.17
C PHE A 104 -9.07 2.86 13.89
N GLN A 105 -9.65 1.68 14.14
CA GLN A 105 -10.91 1.57 14.88
C GLN A 105 -10.79 2.11 16.31
N GLN A 106 -9.68 1.82 17.00
CA GLN A 106 -9.40 2.39 18.33
C GLN A 106 -9.26 3.92 18.30
N GLN A 107 -8.89 4.51 17.16
CA GLN A 107 -8.86 5.95 16.94
C GLN A 107 -10.22 6.54 16.52
N GLY A 108 -11.27 5.73 16.50
CA GLY A 108 -12.63 6.15 16.18
C GLY A 108 -12.97 6.14 14.68
N PHE A 109 -12.22 5.42 13.84
CA PHE A 109 -12.58 5.20 12.45
C PHE A 109 -13.32 3.86 12.32
N ASP A 110 -14.54 3.89 11.84
CA ASP A 110 -15.28 2.67 11.49
C ASP A 110 -14.90 2.23 10.07
N LEU A 111 -13.85 1.41 9.99
CA LEU A 111 -13.28 0.92 8.74
C LEU A 111 -13.65 -0.54 8.51
N HIS A 112 -14.07 -0.86 7.32
CA HIS A 112 -14.29 -2.24 6.89
C HIS A 112 -13.42 -2.58 5.68
N LEU A 113 -12.47 -3.51 5.85
CA LEU A 113 -11.71 -4.06 4.72
C LEU A 113 -12.65 -4.70 3.69
N PRO A 114 -12.42 -4.50 2.38
CA PRO A 114 -13.13 -5.26 1.36
C PRO A 114 -12.75 -6.73 1.49
N GLN A 115 -13.63 -7.52 2.09
CA GLN A 115 -13.36 -8.94 2.34
C GLN A 115 -13.88 -9.86 1.23
N HIS A 116 -14.79 -9.37 0.37
CA HIS A 116 -15.61 -10.25 -0.42
C HIS A 116 -15.53 -10.06 -1.92
N LYS A 117 -15.07 -8.93 -2.43
CA LYS A 117 -14.98 -8.69 -3.88
C LYS A 117 -13.87 -7.71 -4.24
N PRO A 118 -13.24 -7.87 -5.41
CA PRO A 118 -12.30 -6.89 -5.93
C PRO A 118 -12.95 -5.53 -6.19
N ILE A 119 -12.15 -4.48 -6.07
CA ILE A 119 -12.55 -3.10 -6.38
C ILE A 119 -11.63 -2.57 -7.49
N ILE A 120 -12.22 -1.97 -8.51
CA ILE A 120 -11.49 -1.31 -9.59
C ILE A 120 -11.67 0.21 -9.40
N ILE A 121 -10.56 0.92 -9.31
CA ILE A 121 -10.51 2.36 -9.06
C ILE A 121 -9.86 3.04 -10.27
N LYS A 122 -10.53 4.05 -10.80
CA LYS A 122 -10.03 4.89 -11.89
C LYS A 122 -9.92 6.32 -11.38
N ASP A 123 -8.85 6.57 -10.64
CA ASP A 123 -8.54 7.88 -10.03
C ASP A 123 -7.06 8.17 -10.23
N GLU A 124 -6.77 9.28 -10.92
CA GLU A 124 -5.41 9.67 -11.26
C GLU A 124 -4.57 10.04 -10.03
N THR A 125 -5.19 10.63 -9.01
CA THR A 125 -4.53 11.04 -7.76
C THR A 125 -4.07 9.82 -6.98
N LEU A 126 -4.97 8.85 -6.80
CA LEU A 126 -4.68 7.60 -6.11
C LEU A 126 -3.66 6.76 -6.87
N TYR A 127 -3.75 6.70 -8.22
CA TYR A 127 -2.75 6.02 -9.04
C TYR A 127 -1.36 6.65 -8.87
N LYS A 128 -1.24 7.98 -8.88
CA LYS A 128 0.01 8.69 -8.65
C LYS A 128 0.57 8.41 -7.24
N ALA A 129 -0.27 8.49 -6.22
CA ALA A 129 0.13 8.20 -4.84
C ALA A 129 0.68 6.77 -4.71
N PHE A 130 0.00 5.78 -5.29
CA PHE A 130 0.46 4.39 -5.32
C PHE A 130 1.79 4.22 -6.05
N THR A 131 1.97 4.87 -7.21
CA THR A 131 3.21 4.81 -7.98
C THR A 131 4.38 5.46 -7.24
N GLU A 132 4.19 6.60 -6.59
CA GLU A 132 5.22 7.27 -5.80
C GLU A 132 5.61 6.45 -4.55
N MET A 133 4.64 5.87 -3.88
CA MET A 133 4.90 4.91 -2.78
C MET A 133 5.79 3.75 -3.27
N ASN A 134 5.43 3.11 -4.38
CA ASN A 134 6.24 2.04 -4.95
C ASN A 134 7.65 2.49 -5.34
N LYS A 135 7.81 3.67 -5.93
CA LYS A 135 9.15 4.23 -6.21
C LYS A 135 9.98 4.36 -4.93
N THR A 136 9.36 4.84 -3.84
CA THR A 136 10.01 4.97 -2.54
C THR A 136 10.43 3.60 -1.98
N LEU A 137 9.61 2.55 -2.13
CA LEU A 137 9.98 1.20 -1.70
C LEU A 137 11.21 0.65 -2.46
N PHE A 138 11.27 0.87 -3.78
CA PHE A 138 12.41 0.43 -4.61
C PHE A 138 13.66 1.29 -4.45
N ASP A 139 13.55 2.52 -3.94
CA ASP A 139 14.70 3.42 -3.79
C ASP A 139 15.64 2.94 -2.68
N THR A 140 16.87 2.57 -3.06
CA THR A 140 17.91 2.08 -2.13
C THR A 140 18.49 3.17 -1.22
N GLN A 141 18.26 4.44 -1.53
CA GLN A 141 18.74 5.57 -0.75
C GLN A 141 17.76 5.98 0.36
N LYS A 142 16.53 5.49 0.27
CA LYS A 142 15.48 5.78 1.25
C LYS A 142 15.64 4.95 2.52
N LEU A 143 15.48 5.62 3.67
CA LEU A 143 15.44 4.98 4.97
C LEU A 143 14.20 4.09 5.09
N ILE A 144 14.28 3.08 5.96
CA ILE A 144 13.15 2.18 6.19
C ILE A 144 11.92 2.93 6.71
N LEU A 145 12.12 3.91 7.58
CA LEU A 145 11.05 4.74 8.13
C LEU A 145 10.35 5.59 7.04
N GLU A 146 11.10 6.10 6.06
CA GLU A 146 10.51 6.81 4.91
C GLU A 146 9.66 5.87 4.05
N LYS A 147 10.10 4.61 3.90
CA LYS A 147 9.37 3.57 3.16
C LYS A 147 8.08 3.18 3.89
N GLU A 148 8.17 2.97 5.21
CA GLU A 148 7.01 2.70 6.05
C GLU A 148 6.00 3.86 5.97
N GLN A 149 6.46 5.09 6.12
CA GLN A 149 5.62 6.27 6.02
C GLN A 149 4.92 6.35 4.65
N ALA A 150 5.66 6.18 3.54
CA ALA A 150 5.09 6.22 2.20
C ALA A 150 4.01 5.13 2.01
N LEU A 151 4.24 3.92 2.54
CA LEU A 151 3.26 2.84 2.51
C LEU A 151 1.99 3.22 3.28
N PHE A 152 2.12 3.71 4.52
CA PHE A 152 0.99 4.11 5.35
C PHE A 152 0.18 5.24 4.73
N ASP A 153 0.85 6.28 4.22
CA ASP A 153 0.19 7.40 3.57
C ASP A 153 -0.63 6.95 2.36
N CYS A 154 -0.05 6.11 1.52
CA CYS A 154 -0.75 5.55 0.36
C CYS A 154 -1.94 4.68 0.77
N LEU A 155 -1.79 3.83 1.79
CA LEU A 155 -2.89 2.98 2.27
C LEU A 155 -4.02 3.82 2.88
N ILE A 156 -3.69 4.89 3.61
CA ILE A 156 -4.68 5.82 4.14
C ILE A 156 -5.45 6.46 3.00
N ASP A 157 -4.78 7.04 2.02
CA ASP A 157 -5.42 7.73 0.89
C ASP A 157 -6.27 6.76 0.03
N LEU A 158 -5.79 5.54 -0.17
CA LEU A 158 -6.49 4.50 -0.95
C LEU A 158 -7.68 3.89 -0.22
N LEU A 159 -7.52 3.63 1.08
CA LEU A 159 -8.48 2.78 1.79
C LEU A 159 -9.52 3.59 2.55
N LEU A 160 -9.13 4.73 3.15
CA LEU A 160 -10.06 5.54 3.94
C LEU A 160 -11.27 6.05 3.14
N PRO A 161 -11.14 6.61 1.93
CA PRO A 161 -12.29 7.12 1.19
C PRO A 161 -13.31 6.06 0.80
N HIS A 162 -12.87 4.79 0.71
CA HIS A 162 -13.72 3.69 0.27
C HIS A 162 -14.31 2.87 1.43
N PHE A 163 -13.84 3.10 2.68
CA PHE A 163 -14.12 2.21 3.81
C PHE A 163 -14.49 2.92 5.10
N ILE A 164 -14.53 4.25 5.13
CA ILE A 164 -15.05 5.01 6.29
C ILE A 164 -16.56 5.13 6.16
N LEU A 165 -17.30 4.60 7.14
CA LEU A 165 -18.74 4.82 7.25
C LEU A 165 -19.06 6.11 8.01
N GLU A 166 -18.28 6.47 9.03
CA GLU A 166 -18.42 7.74 9.78
C GLU A 166 -17.08 8.20 10.36
N GLU A 167 -16.82 9.52 10.35
CA GLU A 167 -15.65 10.13 10.97
C GLU A 167 -15.95 10.44 12.45
N ILE A 168 -15.42 9.63 13.38
CA ILE A 168 -15.51 9.89 14.81
C ILE A 168 -14.30 10.72 15.25
N GLN A 169 -14.52 11.71 16.08
CA GLN A 169 -13.60 12.78 16.54
C GLN A 169 -12.10 12.48 16.42
N LYS A 170 -11.38 13.35 15.69
CA LYS A 170 -9.92 13.26 15.51
C LYS A 170 -9.20 13.41 16.85
N PRO A 171 -8.32 12.46 17.26
CA PRO A 171 -7.51 12.64 18.45
C PRO A 171 -6.66 13.91 18.34
N GLN A 172 -6.62 14.71 19.37
CA GLN A 172 -5.79 15.90 19.44
C GLN A 172 -4.46 15.52 20.08
N TYR A 173 -3.40 15.39 19.27
CA TYR A 173 -2.05 15.18 19.77
C TYR A 173 -1.40 16.50 20.16
N LEU A 174 -0.73 16.52 21.30
CA LEU A 174 -0.02 17.70 21.80
C LEU A 174 1.38 17.79 21.21
N TYR A 175 1.91 19.00 21.09
CA TYR A 175 3.30 19.24 20.66
C TYR A 175 4.32 18.49 21.54
N ARG A 176 3.98 18.27 22.81
CA ARG A 176 4.78 17.45 23.73
C ARG A 176 4.97 16.03 23.22
N ASP A 177 3.92 15.39 22.72
CA ASP A 177 3.99 14.03 22.17
C ASP A 177 4.94 13.95 20.97
N PHE A 178 5.01 15.05 20.18
CA PHE A 178 5.96 15.16 19.07
C PHE A 178 7.41 15.26 19.57
N LEU A 179 7.67 16.03 20.64
CA LEU A 179 9.01 16.14 21.23
C LEU A 179 9.48 14.81 21.83
N ASP A 180 8.59 14.08 22.50
CA ASP A 180 8.88 12.76 23.05
C ASP A 180 9.24 11.77 21.92
N LEU A 181 8.53 11.83 20.82
CA LEU A 181 8.79 11.05 19.61
C LEU A 181 10.16 11.37 18.99
N ILE A 182 10.49 12.66 18.82
CA ILE A 182 11.81 13.09 18.31
C ILE A 182 12.93 12.62 19.22
N ASN A 183 12.76 12.72 20.54
CA ASN A 183 13.75 12.25 21.50
C ASN A 183 14.04 10.74 21.36
N VAL A 184 13.02 9.92 21.19
CA VAL A 184 13.19 8.48 20.98
C VAL A 184 13.96 8.20 19.68
N ILE A 185 13.61 8.87 18.59
CA ILE A 185 14.29 8.69 17.30
C ILE A 185 15.76 9.12 17.37
N THR A 186 16.03 10.27 17.95
CA THR A 186 17.40 10.84 17.98
C THR A 186 18.31 10.15 18.98
N SER A 187 17.77 9.48 20.00
CA SER A 187 18.55 8.72 20.97
C SER A 187 18.86 7.28 20.54
N SER A 188 18.30 6.83 19.43
CA SER A 188 18.55 5.49 18.88
C SER A 188 19.78 5.48 18.01
N GLU A 189 20.66 4.50 18.25
CA GLU A 189 21.85 4.26 17.43
C GLU A 189 21.51 3.52 16.12
N ASP A 190 20.41 2.77 16.11
CA ASP A 190 19.93 1.97 14.98
C ASP A 190 18.60 2.51 14.40
N PHE A 191 18.30 2.07 13.19
CA PHE A 191 17.01 2.34 12.57
C PHE A 191 15.86 1.71 13.37
N ILE A 192 14.94 2.54 13.82
CA ILE A 192 13.71 2.11 14.50
C ILE A 192 12.61 1.96 13.45
N SER A 193 11.94 0.80 13.42
CA SER A 193 10.72 0.65 12.64
C SER A 193 9.57 1.44 13.30
N LEU A 194 8.58 1.82 12.51
CA LEU A 194 7.39 2.53 13.01
C LEU A 194 6.64 1.72 14.08
N GLU A 195 6.69 0.40 14.01
CA GLU A 195 6.10 -0.49 15.00
C GLU A 195 6.82 -0.44 16.34
N VAL A 196 8.15 -0.52 16.33
CA VAL A 196 8.97 -0.40 17.55
C VAL A 196 8.81 0.97 18.18
N LEU A 197 8.78 2.03 17.38
CA LEU A 197 8.54 3.39 17.82
C LEU A 197 7.16 3.54 18.48
N ALA A 198 6.13 2.96 17.88
CA ALA A 198 4.76 2.94 18.40
C ALA A 198 4.69 2.28 19.79
N GLN A 199 5.36 1.15 19.96
CA GLN A 199 5.44 0.44 21.24
C GLN A 199 6.17 1.26 22.31
N GLN A 200 7.30 1.90 21.97
CA GLN A 200 8.11 2.66 22.93
C GLN A 200 7.38 3.88 23.49
N ILE A 201 6.63 4.58 22.66
CA ILE A 201 5.91 5.81 23.07
C ILE A 201 4.43 5.59 23.40
N GLY A 202 3.94 4.34 23.31
CA GLY A 202 2.55 4.00 23.64
C GLY A 202 1.51 4.63 22.72
N MET A 203 1.87 4.88 21.45
CA MET A 203 0.98 5.46 20.43
C MET A 203 0.74 4.45 19.31
N SER A 204 -0.38 4.59 18.58
CA SER A 204 -0.55 3.82 17.35
C SER A 204 0.38 4.34 16.24
N ARG A 205 0.74 3.47 15.29
CA ARG A 205 1.54 3.84 14.10
C ARG A 205 0.92 5.00 13.33
N TYR A 206 -0.41 4.99 13.20
CA TYR A 206 -1.17 6.05 12.57
C TYR A 206 -1.08 7.39 13.34
N ALA A 207 -1.15 7.33 14.67
CA ALA A 207 -1.00 8.50 15.53
C ALA A 207 0.36 9.18 15.32
N ILE A 208 1.43 8.37 15.24
CA ILE A 208 2.79 8.86 14.98
C ILE A 208 2.88 9.56 13.62
N ILE A 209 2.36 8.94 12.55
CA ILE A 209 2.39 9.53 11.21
C ILE A 209 1.66 10.88 11.19
N ARG A 210 0.48 10.95 11.81
CA ARG A 210 -0.29 12.20 11.90
C ARG A 210 0.45 13.27 12.70
N LEU A 211 1.10 12.86 13.77
CA LEU A 211 1.88 13.78 14.62
C LEU A 211 3.04 14.39 13.82
N PHE A 212 3.76 13.57 13.04
CA PHE A 212 4.79 14.05 12.14
C PHE A 212 4.24 14.99 11.07
N LYS A 213 3.19 14.62 10.36
CA LYS A 213 2.56 15.46 9.33
C LYS A 213 2.09 16.81 9.90
N ALA A 214 1.59 16.82 11.12
CA ALA A 214 1.11 18.05 11.75
C ALA A 214 2.24 19.02 12.17
N ASN A 215 3.46 18.52 12.40
CA ASN A 215 4.57 19.32 12.94
C ASN A 215 5.73 19.55 11.97
N VAL A 216 5.87 18.72 10.94
CA VAL A 216 6.99 18.80 9.97
C VAL A 216 6.49 19.11 8.55
N GLY A 217 5.24 18.86 8.24
CA GLY A 217 4.59 19.15 6.95
C GLY A 217 4.59 17.97 6.03
#